data_c8990cea55941b22ae02b2dfb2003211
#
_entry.id   c8990cea55941b22ae02b2dfb2003211
#
_cell.length_a   1.000
_cell.length_b   1.000
_cell.length_c   1.000
_cell.angle_alpha   90.00
_cell.angle_beta   90.00
_cell.angle_gamma   90.00
#
_symmetry.space_group_name_H-M   'P 1'
#
loop_
_entity.id
_entity.type
_entity.pdbx_description
1 polymer ?
#
loop_
_entity_poly.entity_id
_entity_poly.type
_entity_poly.pdbx_seq_one_letter_code
_entity_poly.pdbx_strand_id
1 'polypeptide(L)'
;MKMPKNAPPRTKKHSNGTQNGPLNQNLPSLLIGTGEHKELVMQMPLSTRDGNGRHGLKLAEPVQRGLSPWLNPTQLNRPTFLMNFPFSYATGSPNNPWMKDLPDQKRAPDFKRAAVQFLQVYQNISAEGLVYLLPTPRDGDLQDLLYTANLGIVLEHLPDKNTVVISNFKSPPRRGETPLGVKFFQDMGYNVHVAPAKFEGEAELKHLYDNIYVGGYGIRSEIETYEWMEQTFDMRIIKVQEVEKYLYHLDCSIFPITKENTLVGTELFTKKEVRELAKFTNIIPVSVDECFSGICNSVRLPNQVLNSSHIHDLKAGTQDYQYEITKNRKLEDICSNLAMEVAYFNLSEFHKSGALLSCMVMHLNRHCYKIALTA
;
A
#
# COMPACT_ATOMS: atom_id res chain seq x y z
N MET A 1 -26.57 13.05 -17.04
CA MET A 1 -25.15 12.96 -16.72
C MET A 1 -24.63 11.71 -17.43
N LYS A 2 -23.84 11.86 -18.49
CA LYS A 2 -23.34 10.70 -19.27
C LYS A 2 -22.23 10.04 -18.47
N MET A 3 -22.33 8.74 -18.25
CA MET A 3 -21.26 7.93 -17.64
C MET A 3 -19.98 8.04 -18.49
N PRO A 4 -18.80 8.12 -17.89
CA PRO A 4 -17.56 7.93 -18.65
C PRO A 4 -17.55 6.53 -19.25
N LYS A 5 -17.28 6.44 -20.55
CA LYS A 5 -17.22 5.18 -21.32
C LYS A 5 -15.90 4.45 -21.11
N ASN A 6 -15.45 4.33 -19.87
CA ASN A 6 -14.21 3.61 -19.55
C ASN A 6 -14.52 2.21 -19.00
N ALA A 7 -15.09 1.36 -19.85
CA ALA A 7 -14.98 -0.08 -19.67
C ALA A 7 -13.58 -0.51 -20.14
N PRO A 8 -12.91 -1.43 -19.41
CA PRO A 8 -11.55 -1.88 -19.78
C PRO A 8 -11.50 -2.49 -21.18
N PRO A 9 -10.38 -2.36 -21.92
CA PRO A 9 -10.27 -2.66 -23.34
C PRO A 9 -10.51 -4.13 -23.68
N ARG A 10 -11.15 -4.38 -24.80
CA ARG A 10 -11.36 -5.71 -25.40
C ARG A 10 -10.05 -6.22 -26.00
N THR A 11 -9.40 -7.19 -25.38
CA THR A 11 -8.24 -7.90 -25.96
C THR A 11 -8.68 -8.93 -27.00
N LYS A 12 -8.21 -8.78 -28.25
CA LYS A 12 -8.24 -9.85 -29.27
C LYS A 12 -7.02 -10.74 -29.11
N LYS A 13 -7.24 -12.07 -29.15
CA LYS A 13 -6.22 -13.11 -29.15
C LYS A 13 -5.34 -13.00 -30.39
N HIS A 14 -4.03 -13.01 -30.23
CA HIS A 14 -3.08 -13.51 -31.21
C HIS A 14 -2.26 -14.64 -30.58
N SER A 15 -2.32 -15.79 -31.25
CA SER A 15 -1.49 -16.96 -31.02
C SER A 15 -0.14 -16.74 -31.73
N ASN A 16 0.98 -17.01 -31.04
CA ASN A 16 2.16 -17.64 -31.65
C ASN A 16 3.26 -17.88 -30.61
N GLY A 17 3.73 -19.09 -30.60
CA GLY A 17 5.10 -19.49 -30.89
C GLY A 17 6.06 -19.53 -29.69
N THR A 18 6.21 -20.71 -29.13
CA THR A 18 7.25 -21.15 -28.20
C THR A 18 8.67 -21.01 -28.77
N GLN A 19 9.58 -20.44 -27.97
CA GLN A 19 11.00 -20.87 -27.99
C GLN A 19 11.55 -20.84 -26.56
N ASN A 20 12.01 -22.03 -26.11
CA ASN A 20 12.66 -22.28 -24.86
C ASN A 20 14.16 -21.93 -24.96
N GLY A 21 14.63 -21.06 -24.08
CA GLY A 21 16.05 -20.89 -23.76
C GLY A 21 16.28 -21.11 -22.26
N PRO A 22 17.45 -21.63 -21.82
CA PRO A 22 17.63 -22.06 -20.43
C PRO A 22 17.74 -20.86 -19.49
N LEU A 23 16.92 -20.88 -18.42
CA LEU A 23 16.94 -19.94 -17.32
C LEU A 23 18.18 -20.14 -16.45
N ASN A 24 18.93 -19.08 -16.29
CA ASN A 24 20.07 -18.98 -15.39
C ASN A 24 19.57 -18.94 -13.94
N GLN A 25 19.95 -19.95 -13.15
CA GLN A 25 19.59 -20.10 -11.75
C GLN A 25 20.51 -19.23 -10.87
N ASN A 26 20.08 -18.02 -10.54
CA ASN A 26 20.57 -17.28 -9.38
C ASN A 26 19.49 -16.31 -8.93
N LEU A 27 18.54 -16.82 -8.14
CA LEU A 27 17.62 -16.02 -7.36
C LEU A 27 18.08 -15.96 -5.91
N PRO A 28 18.14 -14.78 -5.27
CA PRO A 28 18.40 -14.71 -3.85
C PRO A 28 17.23 -15.34 -3.07
N SER A 29 17.58 -16.16 -2.07
CA SER A 29 16.63 -16.87 -1.22
C SER A 29 15.71 -15.89 -0.48
N LEU A 30 14.41 -15.97 -0.75
CA LEU A 30 13.36 -15.27 -0.03
C LEU A 30 13.19 -15.94 1.34
N LEU A 31 13.46 -15.23 2.44
CA LEU A 31 13.19 -15.69 3.79
C LEU A 31 11.68 -15.59 4.05
N ILE A 32 10.98 -16.72 3.94
CA ILE A 32 9.58 -16.86 4.32
C ILE A 32 9.54 -17.28 5.80
N GLY A 33 9.10 -16.39 6.68
CA GLY A 33 8.87 -16.71 8.08
C GLY A 33 7.63 -17.58 8.25
N THR A 34 7.79 -18.84 8.61
CA THR A 34 6.71 -19.72 9.04
C THR A 34 6.53 -19.61 10.54
N GLY A 35 5.33 -19.26 11.01
CA GLY A 35 4.98 -19.17 12.40
C GLY A 35 5.02 -20.52 13.12
N GLU A 36 6.09 -20.74 13.82
CA GLU A 36 6.28 -21.44 15.09
C GLU A 36 7.68 -21.02 15.53
N HIS A 37 7.79 -20.15 16.54
CA HIS A 37 9.06 -19.77 17.11
C HIS A 37 9.67 -20.96 17.86
N LYS A 38 10.44 -21.78 17.13
CA LYS A 38 11.62 -22.41 17.67
C LYS A 38 12.81 -21.68 17.06
N GLU A 39 13.48 -20.89 17.91
CA GLU A 39 14.73 -20.24 17.53
C GLU A 39 15.71 -21.26 16.97
N LEU A 40 15.95 -21.21 15.67
CA LEU A 40 17.09 -21.89 15.07
C LEU A 40 18.28 -20.92 15.16
N VAL A 41 18.85 -20.84 16.35
CA VAL A 41 20.17 -20.21 16.53
C VAL A 41 21.20 -21.19 15.98
N MET A 42 21.70 -20.91 14.79
CA MET A 42 22.91 -21.60 14.31
C MET A 42 24.08 -21.15 15.20
N GLN A 43 24.36 -21.92 16.26
CA GLN A 43 25.59 -21.77 17.01
C GLN A 43 26.73 -22.45 16.22
N MET A 44 27.71 -21.66 15.77
CA MET A 44 28.99 -22.25 15.35
C MET A 44 29.65 -22.85 16.57
N PRO A 45 30.03 -24.13 16.55
CA PRO A 45 30.73 -24.74 17.68
C PRO A 45 32.15 -24.14 17.80
N LEU A 46 32.42 -23.54 18.96
CA LEU A 46 33.78 -23.18 19.35
C LEU A 46 34.51 -24.45 19.80
N SER A 47 35.53 -24.82 19.06
CA SER A 47 36.42 -25.92 19.46
C SER A 47 37.31 -25.50 20.64
N THR A 48 37.11 -26.10 21.80
CA THR A 48 38.03 -25.96 22.93
C THR A 48 38.79 -27.27 23.16
N ARG A 49 40.13 -27.21 23.40
CA ARG A 49 40.91 -28.36 23.83
C ARG A 49 40.85 -28.49 25.36
N ASP A 50 40.49 -29.67 25.85
CA ASP A 50 40.65 -29.99 27.26
C ASP A 50 42.11 -30.29 27.59
N GLY A 51 42.48 -30.28 28.86
CA GLY A 51 43.84 -30.51 29.33
C GLY A 51 44.43 -31.91 28.97
N ASN A 52 43.63 -32.78 28.36
CA ASN A 52 44.01 -34.13 27.90
C ASN A 52 44.02 -34.31 26.38
N GLY A 53 43.87 -33.21 25.63
CA GLY A 53 43.93 -33.23 24.16
C GLY A 53 42.72 -33.82 23.43
N ARG A 54 41.61 -34.07 24.12
CA ARG A 54 40.38 -34.57 23.51
C ARG A 54 39.49 -33.39 23.09
N HIS A 55 39.00 -33.45 21.87
CA HIS A 55 38.00 -32.48 21.37
C HIS A 55 36.64 -32.76 22.01
N GLY A 56 36.22 -31.93 22.95
CA GLY A 56 34.88 -31.92 23.50
C GLY A 56 34.10 -30.73 22.97
N LEU A 57 32.93 -30.98 22.41
CA LEU A 57 31.96 -29.92 22.11
C LEU A 57 31.27 -29.52 23.42
N LYS A 58 31.66 -28.40 24.02
CA LYS A 58 30.82 -27.77 25.04
C LYS A 58 29.77 -26.89 24.31
N LEU A 59 28.53 -27.26 24.47
CA LEU A 59 27.44 -26.35 24.13
C LEU A 59 27.57 -25.13 25.07
N ALA A 60 27.75 -23.97 24.47
CA ALA A 60 27.70 -22.71 25.22
C ALA A 60 26.34 -22.58 25.91
N GLU A 61 26.37 -22.22 27.19
CA GLU A 61 25.11 -21.87 27.88
C GLU A 61 24.42 -20.76 27.10
N PRO A 62 23.06 -20.81 26.99
CA PRO A 62 22.31 -19.78 26.31
C PRO A 62 22.60 -18.44 27.00
N VAL A 63 23.32 -17.56 26.32
CA VAL A 63 23.48 -16.19 26.74
C VAL A 63 22.04 -15.60 26.69
N GLN A 64 21.45 -15.38 27.84
CA GLN A 64 20.29 -14.47 27.96
C GLN A 64 20.79 -13.08 27.51
N ARG A 65 20.79 -12.84 26.22
CA ARG A 65 20.84 -11.48 25.71
C ARG A 65 19.56 -10.85 26.18
N GLY A 66 19.67 -9.93 27.14
CA GLY A 66 18.59 -9.00 27.38
C GLY A 66 18.17 -8.47 26.02
N LEU A 67 16.95 -8.76 25.60
CA LEU A 67 16.41 -8.29 24.33
C LEU A 67 16.62 -6.78 24.34
N SER A 68 17.50 -6.30 23.48
CA SER A 68 17.55 -4.88 23.15
C SER A 68 16.12 -4.49 22.83
N PRO A 69 15.57 -3.40 23.40
CA PRO A 69 14.20 -3.01 23.07
C PRO A 69 14.12 -2.93 21.56
N TRP A 70 13.32 -3.80 20.98
CA TRP A 70 13.12 -3.86 19.53
C TRP A 70 12.60 -2.51 19.10
N LEU A 71 13.37 -1.81 18.27
CA LEU A 71 12.84 -0.62 17.62
C LEU A 71 11.72 -1.08 16.70
N ASN A 72 10.53 -0.58 16.96
CA ASN A 72 9.41 -0.83 16.10
C ASN A 72 9.67 -0.15 14.73
N PRO A 73 9.15 -0.70 13.62
CA PRO A 73 9.39 -0.17 12.27
C PRO A 73 9.14 1.33 12.11
N THR A 74 8.17 1.88 12.85
CA THR A 74 7.82 3.31 12.81
C THR A 74 8.94 4.20 13.36
N GLN A 75 9.77 3.69 14.26
CA GLN A 75 10.87 4.43 14.90
C GLN A 75 12.14 4.44 14.05
N LEU A 76 12.19 3.69 12.96
CA LEU A 76 13.36 3.61 12.11
C LEU A 76 13.55 4.89 11.29
N ASN A 77 14.80 5.34 11.18
CA ASN A 77 15.19 6.49 10.36
C ASN A 77 15.37 6.10 8.88
N ARG A 78 14.43 5.34 8.36
CA ARG A 78 14.35 4.94 6.95
C ARG A 78 12.88 4.82 6.57
N PRO A 79 12.50 5.10 5.31
CA PRO A 79 11.16 4.79 4.82
C PRO A 79 10.86 3.31 5.05
N THR A 80 9.71 3.01 5.63
CA THR A 80 9.36 1.64 6.02
C THR A 80 7.91 1.36 5.64
N PHE A 81 7.71 0.24 4.97
CA PHE A 81 6.43 -0.12 4.35
C PHE A 81 6.03 -1.55 4.70
N LEU A 82 4.73 -1.82 4.64
CA LEU A 82 4.15 -3.15 4.68
C LEU A 82 3.52 -3.47 3.33
N MET A 83 3.86 -4.62 2.78
CA MET A 83 3.28 -5.18 1.57
C MET A 83 2.89 -6.64 1.80
N ASN A 84 2.07 -7.22 0.91
CA ASN A 84 1.76 -8.65 0.93
C ASN A 84 1.91 -9.21 -0.48
N PHE A 85 2.63 -10.32 -0.60
CA PHE A 85 2.80 -11.01 -1.89
C PHE A 85 1.47 -11.65 -2.32
N PRO A 86 1.07 -11.58 -3.60
CA PRO A 86 -0.26 -11.95 -4.08
C PRO A 86 -0.55 -13.47 -4.08
N PHE A 87 -0.19 -14.20 -3.02
CA PHE A 87 -0.46 -15.65 -2.91
C PHE A 87 -1.95 -15.98 -2.87
N SER A 88 -2.75 -15.17 -2.19
CA SER A 88 -4.20 -15.35 -2.07
C SER A 88 -4.99 -14.51 -3.06
N TYR A 89 -4.29 -13.75 -3.93
CA TYR A 89 -4.96 -12.85 -4.84
C TYR A 89 -5.94 -13.56 -5.77
N ALA A 90 -7.19 -13.17 -5.67
CA ALA A 90 -8.28 -13.68 -6.47
C ALA A 90 -9.33 -12.59 -6.70
N THR A 91 -10.25 -12.82 -7.60
CA THR A 91 -11.33 -11.89 -7.96
C THR A 91 -12.69 -12.58 -7.99
N GLY A 92 -12.80 -13.71 -7.29
CA GLY A 92 -14.01 -14.54 -7.26
C GLY A 92 -15.18 -13.89 -6.53
N SER A 93 -14.92 -13.01 -5.56
CA SER A 93 -15.94 -12.32 -4.77
C SER A 93 -15.96 -10.83 -5.10
N PRO A 94 -16.73 -10.36 -6.10
CA PRO A 94 -16.79 -8.96 -6.50
C PRO A 94 -17.30 -8.06 -5.36
N ASN A 95 -16.47 -7.13 -4.89
CA ASN A 95 -16.77 -6.30 -3.73
C ASN A 95 -16.79 -4.78 -4.03
N ASN A 96 -16.58 -4.39 -5.27
CA ASN A 96 -16.65 -3.00 -5.72
C ASN A 96 -17.27 -2.91 -7.12
N PRO A 97 -17.64 -1.71 -7.61
CA PRO A 97 -18.27 -1.51 -8.91
C PRO A 97 -17.40 -1.98 -10.08
N TRP A 98 -16.08 -1.71 -10.05
CA TRP A 98 -15.15 -2.15 -11.10
C TRP A 98 -15.19 -3.65 -11.33
N MET A 99 -15.12 -4.43 -10.24
CA MET A 99 -15.20 -5.89 -10.32
C MET A 99 -16.56 -6.37 -10.84
N LYS A 100 -17.65 -5.71 -10.43
CA LYS A 100 -19.02 -6.10 -10.84
C LYS A 100 -19.28 -5.85 -12.32
N ASP A 101 -18.66 -4.82 -12.89
CA ASP A 101 -18.82 -4.46 -14.31
C ASP A 101 -17.97 -5.34 -15.24
N LEU A 102 -16.99 -6.07 -14.69
CA LEU A 102 -16.16 -7.00 -15.45
C LEU A 102 -16.77 -8.40 -15.48
N PRO A 103 -16.92 -9.02 -16.67
CA PRO A 103 -17.26 -10.45 -16.77
C PRO A 103 -16.22 -11.32 -16.07
N ASP A 104 -16.66 -12.42 -15.44
CA ASP A 104 -15.81 -13.33 -14.65
C ASP A 104 -14.54 -13.77 -15.38
N GLN A 105 -14.68 -14.16 -16.66
CA GLN A 105 -13.56 -14.60 -17.49
C GLN A 105 -12.47 -13.51 -17.71
N LYS A 106 -12.86 -12.22 -17.67
CA LYS A 106 -11.93 -11.10 -17.83
C LYS A 106 -11.36 -10.63 -16.50
N ARG A 107 -12.07 -10.92 -15.42
CA ARG A 107 -11.69 -10.57 -14.07
C ARG A 107 -10.65 -11.52 -13.50
N ALA A 108 -10.63 -12.79 -13.92
CA ALA A 108 -9.68 -13.79 -13.44
C ALA A 108 -8.23 -13.31 -13.62
N PRO A 109 -7.40 -13.24 -12.55
CA PRO A 109 -6.02 -12.79 -12.66
C PRO A 109 -5.11 -13.88 -13.23
N ASP A 110 -4.08 -13.46 -13.96
CA ASP A 110 -2.91 -14.29 -14.24
C ASP A 110 -1.94 -14.16 -13.06
N PHE A 111 -1.82 -15.21 -12.25
CA PHE A 111 -0.97 -15.20 -11.06
C PHE A 111 0.51 -14.91 -11.39
N LYS A 112 1.04 -15.50 -12.47
CA LYS A 112 2.45 -15.29 -12.83
C LYS A 112 2.71 -13.83 -13.18
N ARG A 113 1.81 -13.23 -13.96
CA ARG A 113 1.89 -11.81 -14.33
C ARG A 113 1.69 -10.92 -13.12
N ALA A 114 0.73 -11.23 -12.24
CA ALA A 114 0.53 -10.51 -10.98
C ALA A 114 1.78 -10.56 -10.08
N ALA A 115 2.41 -11.72 -9.95
CA ALA A 115 3.66 -11.87 -9.20
C ALA A 115 4.79 -11.02 -9.79
N VAL A 116 4.96 -10.98 -11.11
CA VAL A 116 5.96 -10.13 -11.77
C VAL A 116 5.68 -8.65 -11.52
N GLN A 117 4.43 -8.20 -11.68
CA GLN A 117 4.02 -6.82 -11.44
C GLN A 117 4.26 -6.40 -9.97
N PHE A 118 3.94 -7.28 -9.02
CA PHE A 118 4.24 -7.07 -7.61
C PHE A 118 5.75 -6.92 -7.37
N LEU A 119 6.55 -7.84 -7.89
CA LEU A 119 8.01 -7.84 -7.68
C LEU A 119 8.68 -6.58 -8.24
N GLN A 120 8.20 -6.02 -9.34
CA GLN A 120 8.72 -4.76 -9.88
C GLN A 120 8.52 -3.60 -8.89
N VAL A 121 7.31 -3.48 -8.30
CA VAL A 121 7.03 -2.47 -7.26
C VAL A 121 7.87 -2.73 -6.02
N TYR A 122 7.89 -3.98 -5.54
CA TYR A 122 8.66 -4.39 -4.37
C TYR A 122 10.15 -4.05 -4.50
N GLN A 123 10.77 -4.38 -5.64
CA GLN A 123 12.18 -4.11 -5.89
C GLN A 123 12.50 -2.62 -5.88
N ASN A 124 11.64 -1.78 -6.48
CA ASN A 124 11.83 -0.33 -6.46
C ASN A 124 11.72 0.23 -5.04
N ILE A 125 10.68 -0.15 -4.28
CA ILE A 125 10.49 0.33 -2.91
C ILE A 125 11.63 -0.17 -1.99
N SER A 126 12.05 -1.42 -2.12
CA SER A 126 13.10 -2.01 -1.29
C SER A 126 14.50 -1.47 -1.57
N ALA A 127 14.73 -0.82 -2.72
CA ALA A 127 15.96 -0.09 -3.00
C ALA A 127 16.08 1.21 -2.16
N GLU A 128 14.96 1.82 -1.82
CA GLU A 128 14.89 3.12 -1.12
C GLU A 128 14.48 3.01 0.36
N GLY A 129 13.87 1.90 0.76
CA GLY A 129 13.33 1.71 2.10
C GLY A 129 13.32 0.26 2.57
N LEU A 130 12.75 0.05 3.74
CA LEU A 130 12.51 -1.29 4.27
C LEU A 130 11.09 -1.74 3.94
N VAL A 131 10.96 -2.97 3.48
CA VAL A 131 9.65 -3.57 3.21
C VAL A 131 9.46 -4.78 4.11
N TYR A 132 8.45 -4.71 4.97
CA TYR A 132 7.95 -5.86 5.71
C TYR A 132 6.90 -6.58 4.86
N LEU A 133 6.91 -7.89 4.87
CA LEU A 133 5.91 -8.68 4.16
C LEU A 133 4.91 -9.27 5.16
N LEU A 134 3.65 -8.90 5.00
CA LEU A 134 2.54 -9.53 5.75
C LEU A 134 2.43 -11.00 5.32
N PRO A 135 2.50 -11.96 6.25
CA PRO A 135 2.32 -13.37 5.89
C PRO A 135 0.92 -13.67 5.36
N THR A 136 0.83 -14.44 4.28
CA THR A 136 -0.45 -14.93 3.77
C THR A 136 -0.79 -16.25 4.47
N PRO A 137 -1.95 -16.38 5.14
CA PRO A 137 -2.39 -17.63 5.72
C PRO A 137 -2.52 -18.73 4.65
N ARG A 138 -2.19 -19.97 5.00
CA ARG A 138 -2.35 -21.11 4.07
C ARG A 138 -3.82 -21.46 3.85
N ASP A 139 -4.63 -21.29 4.90
CA ASP A 139 -6.04 -21.62 4.93
C ASP A 139 -6.84 -20.31 5.02
N GLY A 140 -7.34 -19.82 3.91
CA GLY A 140 -8.18 -18.61 3.92
C GLY A 140 -8.32 -17.93 2.56
N ASP A 141 -9.56 -17.60 2.21
CA ASP A 141 -9.92 -16.91 0.97
C ASP A 141 -9.79 -15.39 1.14
N LEU A 142 -8.62 -14.90 1.57
CA LEU A 142 -8.36 -13.48 1.73
C LEU A 142 -7.88 -12.88 0.40
N GLN A 143 -8.80 -12.81 -0.56
CA GLN A 143 -8.50 -12.43 -1.95
C GLN A 143 -7.86 -11.04 -2.09
N ASP A 144 -8.15 -10.12 -1.17
CA ASP A 144 -7.71 -8.71 -1.23
C ASP A 144 -6.61 -8.39 -0.20
N LEU A 145 -6.01 -9.40 0.46
CA LEU A 145 -5.00 -9.23 1.51
C LEU A 145 -3.77 -8.45 1.02
N LEU A 146 -3.47 -8.53 -0.28
CA LEU A 146 -2.35 -7.80 -0.88
C LEU A 146 -2.53 -6.27 -0.84
N TYR A 147 -3.76 -5.77 -0.63
CA TYR A 147 -4.05 -4.33 -0.55
C TYR A 147 -3.85 -3.84 0.88
N THR A 148 -2.60 -3.82 1.32
CA THR A 148 -2.20 -3.56 2.71
C THR A 148 -2.50 -2.14 3.18
N ALA A 149 -2.60 -1.16 2.29
CA ALA A 149 -3.03 0.20 2.64
C ALA A 149 -4.45 0.23 3.25
N ASN A 150 -5.28 -0.77 2.92
CA ASN A 150 -6.61 -0.89 3.51
C ASN A 150 -6.62 -1.59 4.87
N LEU A 151 -5.51 -2.22 5.30
CA LEU A 151 -5.47 -3.03 6.52
C LEU A 151 -5.54 -2.19 7.79
N GLY A 152 -5.00 -0.98 7.76
CA GLY A 152 -4.98 -0.09 8.91
C GLY A 152 -4.15 1.17 8.64
N ILE A 153 -3.89 1.93 9.69
CA ILE A 153 -3.01 3.10 9.66
C ILE A 153 -2.16 3.17 10.92
N VAL A 154 -0.87 3.44 10.75
CA VAL A 154 0.05 3.72 11.86
C VAL A 154 -0.02 5.21 12.21
N LEU A 155 -0.22 5.52 13.50
CA LEU A 155 -0.31 6.87 14.02
C LEU A 155 1.08 7.38 14.45
N GLU A 156 1.87 7.80 13.47
CA GLU A 156 3.28 8.19 13.71
C GLU A 156 3.43 9.55 14.45
N HIS A 157 2.36 10.35 14.55
CA HIS A 157 2.37 11.62 15.28
C HIS A 157 2.41 11.42 16.80
N LEU A 158 1.97 10.26 17.31
CA LEU A 158 2.03 9.96 18.72
C LEU A 158 3.48 9.80 19.21
N PRO A 159 3.81 10.24 20.44
CA PRO A 159 5.19 10.27 20.93
C PRO A 159 5.89 8.91 20.93
N ASP A 160 5.15 7.84 21.25
CA ASP A 160 5.68 6.46 21.27
C ASP A 160 5.84 5.85 19.87
N LYS A 161 5.18 6.43 18.84
CA LYS A 161 5.18 5.92 17.46
C LYS A 161 4.89 4.43 17.37
N ASN A 162 3.99 3.95 18.22
CA ASN A 162 3.75 2.55 18.46
C ASN A 162 2.27 2.18 18.41
N THR A 163 1.45 3.04 17.82
CA THR A 163 0.00 2.83 17.77
C THR A 163 -0.45 2.59 16.33
N VAL A 164 -1.27 1.58 16.14
CA VAL A 164 -1.91 1.27 14.85
C VAL A 164 -3.41 1.11 15.05
N VAL A 165 -4.19 1.69 14.14
CA VAL A 165 -5.63 1.45 14.04
C VAL A 165 -5.90 0.51 12.87
N ILE A 166 -6.39 -0.68 13.18
CA ILE A 166 -6.74 -1.72 12.20
C ILE A 166 -8.17 -1.51 11.71
N SER A 167 -8.37 -1.83 10.46
CA SER A 167 -9.62 -1.64 9.73
C SER A 167 -10.75 -2.53 10.22
N ASN A 168 -11.95 -1.98 10.18
CA ASN A 168 -13.22 -2.67 10.34
C ASN A 168 -13.94 -2.66 8.97
N PHE A 169 -13.61 -3.66 8.14
CA PHE A 169 -14.05 -3.69 6.76
C PHE A 169 -15.55 -3.73 6.58
N LYS A 170 -16.05 -2.86 5.70
CA LYS A 170 -17.45 -2.87 5.25
C LYS A 170 -17.72 -4.10 4.38
N SER A 171 -16.81 -4.42 3.48
CA SER A 171 -16.91 -5.53 2.53
C SER A 171 -16.77 -6.89 3.22
N PRO A 172 -17.78 -7.81 3.13
CA PRO A 172 -17.74 -9.10 3.79
C PRO A 172 -16.49 -9.94 3.43
N PRO A 173 -16.06 -10.06 2.18
CA PRO A 173 -14.87 -10.84 1.82
C PRO A 173 -13.58 -10.41 2.50
N ARG A 174 -13.51 -9.14 2.96
CA ARG A 174 -12.32 -8.56 3.59
C ARG A 174 -12.30 -8.65 5.11
N ARG A 175 -13.41 -9.02 5.75
CA ARG A 175 -13.52 -9.01 7.23
C ARG A 175 -12.53 -9.94 7.92
N GLY A 176 -12.10 -11.01 7.26
CA GLY A 176 -11.06 -11.92 7.75
C GLY A 176 -9.66 -11.29 7.82
N GLU A 177 -9.43 -10.15 7.14
CA GLU A 177 -8.15 -9.43 7.18
C GLU A 177 -7.94 -8.74 8.52
N THR A 178 -9.00 -8.28 9.21
CA THR A 178 -8.93 -7.59 10.50
C THR A 178 -8.20 -8.41 11.58
N PRO A 179 -8.61 -9.66 11.91
CA PRO A 179 -7.92 -10.46 12.93
C PRO A 179 -6.47 -10.78 12.55
N LEU A 180 -6.18 -10.94 11.26
CA LEU A 180 -4.81 -11.14 10.79
C LEU A 180 -3.95 -9.88 11.04
N GLY A 181 -4.47 -8.71 10.70
CA GLY A 181 -3.79 -7.43 10.96
C GLY A 181 -3.55 -7.21 12.46
N VAL A 182 -4.55 -7.46 13.29
CA VAL A 182 -4.43 -7.38 14.77
C VAL A 182 -3.27 -8.25 15.24
N LYS A 183 -3.27 -9.54 14.86
CA LYS A 183 -2.21 -10.45 15.28
C LYS A 183 -0.84 -10.01 14.78
N PHE A 184 -0.71 -9.64 13.50
CA PHE A 184 0.57 -9.22 12.92
C PHE A 184 1.16 -8.02 13.66
N PHE A 185 0.37 -6.98 13.90
CA PHE A 185 0.87 -5.78 14.56
C PHE A 185 1.12 -5.98 16.05
N GLN A 186 0.35 -6.85 16.75
CA GLN A 186 0.65 -7.26 18.13
C GLN A 186 1.99 -8.01 18.20
N ASP A 187 2.24 -8.96 17.30
CA ASP A 187 3.50 -9.69 17.22
C ASP A 187 4.69 -8.75 16.91
N MET A 188 4.43 -7.65 16.19
CA MET A 188 5.41 -6.58 15.93
C MET A 188 5.57 -5.58 17.08
N GLY A 189 4.86 -5.75 18.18
CA GLY A 189 4.96 -4.94 19.38
C GLY A 189 4.19 -3.61 19.35
N TYR A 190 3.19 -3.47 18.48
CA TYR A 190 2.34 -2.28 18.41
C TYR A 190 1.19 -2.32 19.43
N ASN A 191 0.78 -1.13 19.90
CA ASN A 191 -0.50 -0.91 20.54
C ASN A 191 -1.59 -0.94 19.47
N VAL A 192 -2.37 -2.01 19.44
CA VAL A 192 -3.34 -2.26 18.37
C VAL A 192 -4.74 -1.89 18.81
N HIS A 193 -5.39 -1.04 18.03
CA HIS A 193 -6.80 -0.70 18.14
C HIS A 193 -7.54 -1.14 16.88
N VAL A 194 -8.78 -1.60 17.04
CA VAL A 194 -9.68 -1.86 15.91
C VAL A 194 -10.69 -0.74 15.84
N ALA A 195 -10.91 -0.20 14.64
CA ALA A 195 -11.89 0.86 14.44
C ALA A 195 -13.30 0.42 14.87
N PRO A 196 -14.01 1.19 15.72
CA PRO A 196 -15.32 0.79 16.26
C PRO A 196 -16.42 0.83 15.19
N ALA A 197 -16.34 1.75 14.23
CA ALA A 197 -17.22 1.84 13.06
C ALA A 197 -16.46 1.47 11.79
N LYS A 198 -17.09 1.52 10.61
CA LYS A 198 -16.44 1.11 9.36
C LYS A 198 -15.27 2.01 9.01
N PHE A 199 -14.17 1.37 8.62
CA PHE A 199 -12.93 2.02 8.29
C PHE A 199 -12.07 1.09 7.40
N GLU A 200 -11.45 1.64 6.37
CA GLU A 200 -10.58 0.87 5.47
C GLU A 200 -9.17 1.50 5.35
N GLY A 201 -8.54 1.74 6.50
CA GLY A 201 -7.12 2.01 6.66
C GLY A 201 -6.61 3.30 6.06
N GLU A 202 -5.33 3.26 5.65
CA GLU A 202 -4.61 4.39 5.04
C GLU A 202 -5.20 4.79 3.67
N ALA A 203 -5.93 3.89 3.01
CA ALA A 203 -6.63 4.23 1.79
C ALA A 203 -7.69 5.33 2.01
N GLU A 204 -8.25 5.41 3.22
CA GLU A 204 -9.31 6.34 3.61
C GLU A 204 -8.85 7.49 4.52
N LEU A 205 -7.66 7.38 5.11
CA LEU A 205 -7.14 8.38 6.04
C LEU A 205 -5.70 8.74 5.66
N LYS A 206 -5.52 9.94 5.08
CA LYS A 206 -4.21 10.42 4.65
C LYS A 206 -3.62 11.37 5.67
N HIS A 207 -2.39 11.09 6.10
CA HIS A 207 -1.63 11.96 6.96
C HIS A 207 -1.08 13.14 6.15
N LEU A 208 -1.29 14.36 6.61
CA LEU A 208 -0.72 15.56 6.03
C LEU A 208 0.61 15.91 6.71
N TYR A 209 0.57 16.28 7.97
CA TYR A 209 1.73 16.54 8.82
C TYR A 209 1.30 16.58 10.29
N ASP A 210 2.25 16.45 11.21
CA ASP A 210 2.02 16.44 12.66
C ASP A 210 0.82 15.55 13.05
N ASN A 211 -0.20 16.08 13.72
CA ASN A 211 -1.43 15.37 14.05
C ASN A 211 -2.60 15.67 13.10
N ILE A 212 -2.33 16.22 11.89
CA ILE A 212 -3.35 16.64 10.93
C ILE A 212 -3.51 15.62 9.81
N TYR A 213 -4.75 15.23 9.56
CA TYR A 213 -5.13 14.20 8.58
C TYR A 213 -6.30 14.69 7.73
N VAL A 214 -6.50 14.05 6.57
CA VAL A 214 -7.72 14.15 5.78
C VAL A 214 -8.34 12.77 5.66
N GLY A 215 -9.65 12.64 5.94
CA GLY A 215 -10.38 11.38 5.97
C GLY A 215 -11.60 11.38 5.05
N GLY A 216 -11.73 10.35 4.20
CA GLY A 216 -12.87 10.11 3.33
C GLY A 216 -13.96 9.30 4.05
N TYR A 217 -15.23 9.68 3.90
CA TYR A 217 -16.34 8.93 4.49
C TYR A 217 -17.54 8.86 3.54
N GLY A 218 -18.43 7.89 3.79
CA GLY A 218 -19.70 7.73 3.08
C GLY A 218 -19.78 6.47 2.22
N ILE A 219 -18.68 6.02 1.62
CA ILE A 219 -18.67 4.79 0.81
C ILE A 219 -18.15 3.59 1.62
N ARG A 220 -16.92 3.64 2.07
CA ARG A 220 -16.25 2.54 2.79
C ARG A 220 -16.07 2.82 4.26
N SER A 221 -15.77 4.04 4.62
CA SER A 221 -15.60 4.48 6.01
C SER A 221 -16.78 5.30 6.50
N GLU A 222 -17.01 5.25 7.81
CA GLU A 222 -18.06 5.97 8.52
C GLU A 222 -17.43 7.13 9.32
N ILE A 223 -18.15 8.25 9.39
CA ILE A 223 -17.65 9.48 10.04
C ILE A 223 -17.39 9.29 11.53
N GLU A 224 -18.15 8.40 12.17
CA GLU A 224 -18.04 8.05 13.59
C GLU A 224 -16.66 7.48 13.95
N THR A 225 -16.00 6.80 12.99
CA THR A 225 -14.62 6.34 13.18
C THR A 225 -13.67 7.52 13.37
N TYR A 226 -13.82 8.56 12.57
CA TYR A 226 -12.96 9.75 12.67
C TYR A 226 -13.21 10.55 13.92
N GLU A 227 -14.48 10.66 14.36
CA GLU A 227 -14.82 11.30 15.63
C GLU A 227 -14.20 10.55 16.82
N TRP A 228 -14.25 9.23 16.81
CA TRP A 228 -13.57 8.40 17.79
C TRP A 228 -12.05 8.58 17.75
N MET A 229 -11.43 8.63 16.56
CA MET A 229 -9.99 8.83 16.43
C MET A 229 -9.55 10.18 16.99
N GLU A 230 -10.28 11.26 16.69
CA GLU A 230 -10.00 12.60 17.20
C GLU A 230 -10.07 12.67 18.73
N GLN A 231 -11.04 11.96 19.32
CA GLN A 231 -11.20 11.91 20.78
C GLN A 231 -10.13 11.07 21.47
N THR A 232 -9.60 10.05 20.80
CA THR A 232 -8.73 9.03 21.40
C THR A 232 -7.24 9.33 21.20
N PHE A 233 -6.85 9.91 20.06
CA PHE A 233 -5.46 9.94 19.61
C PHE A 233 -4.91 11.35 19.36
N ASP A 234 -5.51 12.39 19.90
CA ASP A 234 -5.06 13.78 19.70
C ASP A 234 -4.83 14.11 18.22
N MET A 235 -5.80 13.77 17.39
CA MET A 235 -5.75 14.02 15.95
C MET A 235 -6.75 15.10 15.56
N ARG A 236 -6.44 15.79 14.45
CA ARG A 236 -7.39 16.61 13.71
C ARG A 236 -7.62 16.02 12.34
N ILE A 237 -8.87 15.69 12.03
CA ILE A 237 -9.23 15.05 10.76
C ILE A 237 -10.14 15.98 9.96
N ILE A 238 -9.65 16.43 8.80
CA ILE A 238 -10.47 17.13 7.81
C ILE A 238 -11.32 16.08 7.10
N LYS A 239 -12.63 16.08 7.36
CA LYS A 239 -13.56 15.08 6.84
C LYS A 239 -14.10 15.52 5.49
N VAL A 240 -14.00 14.67 4.47
CA VAL A 240 -14.53 14.90 3.12
C VAL A 240 -15.44 13.75 2.72
N GLN A 241 -16.58 14.08 2.08
CA GLN A 241 -17.57 13.07 1.71
C GLN A 241 -17.28 12.48 0.34
N GLU A 242 -17.16 11.16 0.27
CA GLU A 242 -17.03 10.41 -0.98
C GLU A 242 -18.40 10.05 -1.52
N VAL A 243 -18.66 10.41 -2.77
CA VAL A 243 -19.94 10.17 -3.45
C VAL A 243 -19.79 9.40 -4.76
N GLU A 244 -18.59 9.40 -5.36
CA GLU A 244 -18.32 8.72 -6.62
C GLU A 244 -17.99 7.24 -6.39
N LYS A 245 -18.93 6.37 -6.69
CA LYS A 245 -18.86 4.93 -6.38
C LYS A 245 -17.68 4.17 -7.02
N TYR A 246 -17.09 4.68 -8.09
CA TYR A 246 -15.92 4.09 -8.74
C TYR A 246 -14.60 4.58 -8.16
N LEU A 247 -14.59 5.76 -7.52
CA LEU A 247 -13.47 6.29 -6.74
C LEU A 247 -13.79 6.08 -5.25
N TYR A 248 -13.92 4.82 -4.85
CA TYR A 248 -14.53 4.39 -3.60
C TYR A 248 -13.61 4.42 -2.38
N HIS A 249 -12.36 4.87 -2.53
CA HIS A 249 -11.44 5.19 -1.46
C HIS A 249 -10.80 6.55 -1.69
N LEU A 250 -10.45 7.23 -0.62
CA LEU A 250 -9.88 8.57 -0.66
C LEU A 250 -8.56 8.64 -1.45
N ASP A 251 -7.77 7.57 -1.45
CA ASP A 251 -6.52 7.48 -2.19
C ASP A 251 -6.68 7.54 -3.72
N CYS A 252 -7.91 7.43 -4.22
CA CYS A 252 -8.22 7.68 -5.62
C CYS A 252 -8.34 9.17 -5.95
N SER A 253 -8.60 10.02 -4.94
CA SER A 253 -9.00 11.43 -5.11
C SER A 253 -8.08 12.41 -4.40
N ILE A 254 -7.31 11.97 -3.39
CA ILE A 254 -6.42 12.80 -2.59
C ILE A 254 -5.08 12.09 -2.40
N PHE A 255 -3.99 12.80 -2.73
CA PHE A 255 -2.63 12.33 -2.53
C PHE A 255 -1.75 13.45 -1.95
N PRO A 256 -1.39 13.41 -0.65
CA PRO A 256 -0.36 14.28 -0.10
C PRO A 256 0.99 13.94 -0.76
N ILE A 257 1.49 14.83 -1.61
CA ILE A 257 2.74 14.60 -2.35
C ILE A 257 3.95 15.16 -1.59
N THR A 258 3.78 16.25 -0.86
CA THR A 258 4.74 16.77 0.12
C THR A 258 3.99 17.12 1.41
N LYS A 259 4.70 17.57 2.44
CA LYS A 259 4.05 18.10 3.65
C LYS A 259 3.18 19.33 3.36
N GLU A 260 3.60 20.12 2.37
CA GLU A 260 2.96 21.40 2.02
C GLU A 260 1.93 21.26 0.91
N ASN A 261 2.05 20.22 0.05
CA ASN A 261 1.30 20.13 -1.19
C ASN A 261 0.50 18.81 -1.26
N THR A 262 -0.75 18.91 -1.70
CA THR A 262 -1.65 17.75 -1.87
C THR A 262 -2.36 17.81 -3.23
N LEU A 263 -2.30 16.73 -4.00
CA LEU A 263 -3.13 16.54 -5.18
C LEU A 263 -4.55 16.26 -4.73
N VAL A 264 -5.52 16.97 -5.31
CA VAL A 264 -6.93 16.86 -4.95
C VAL A 264 -7.82 16.90 -6.18
N GLY A 265 -8.67 15.91 -6.35
CA GLY A 265 -9.79 15.92 -7.31
C GLY A 265 -10.88 16.90 -6.84
N THR A 266 -10.64 18.20 -7.02
CA THR A 266 -11.45 19.25 -6.39
C THR A 266 -12.91 19.25 -6.79
N GLU A 267 -13.24 18.69 -7.97
CA GLU A 267 -14.62 18.56 -8.47
C GLU A 267 -15.41 17.43 -7.78
N LEU A 268 -14.70 16.51 -7.08
CA LEU A 268 -15.32 15.40 -6.37
C LEU A 268 -15.86 15.79 -5.00
N PHE A 269 -15.46 16.94 -4.49
CA PHE A 269 -15.81 17.43 -3.16
C PHE A 269 -16.55 18.76 -3.21
N THR A 270 -17.25 19.09 -2.14
CA THR A 270 -17.93 20.39 -2.04
C THR A 270 -16.90 21.53 -1.91
N LYS A 271 -17.26 22.72 -2.38
CA LYS A 271 -16.42 23.93 -2.22
C LYS A 271 -16.09 24.25 -0.75
N LYS A 272 -16.92 23.81 0.20
CA LYS A 272 -16.69 23.98 1.63
C LYS A 272 -15.57 23.06 2.10
N GLU A 273 -15.61 21.77 1.72
CA GLU A 273 -14.57 20.78 2.06
C GLU A 273 -13.22 21.14 1.46
N VAL A 274 -13.20 21.52 0.18
CA VAL A 274 -11.96 21.96 -0.48
C VAL A 274 -11.35 23.18 0.22
N ARG A 275 -12.18 24.19 0.60
CA ARG A 275 -11.70 25.36 1.35
C ARG A 275 -11.22 25.02 2.76
N GLU A 276 -11.84 24.03 3.41
CA GLU A 276 -11.39 23.59 4.73
C GLU A 276 -10.02 22.90 4.62
N LEU A 277 -9.86 21.99 3.65
CA LEU A 277 -8.59 21.32 3.38
C LEU A 277 -7.48 22.31 3.01
N ALA A 278 -7.80 23.34 2.22
CA ALA A 278 -6.85 24.37 1.79
C ALA A 278 -6.26 25.23 2.93
N LYS A 279 -6.81 25.15 4.15
CA LYS A 279 -6.21 25.80 5.32
C LYS A 279 -4.97 25.06 5.84
N PHE A 280 -4.77 23.81 5.43
CA PHE A 280 -3.74 22.90 5.94
C PHE A 280 -2.73 22.45 4.89
N THR A 281 -3.04 22.62 3.61
CA THR A 281 -2.17 22.19 2.51
C THR A 281 -2.39 23.06 1.28
N ASN A 282 -1.35 23.23 0.47
CA ASN A 282 -1.48 23.80 -0.85
C ASN A 282 -2.14 22.76 -1.77
N ILE A 283 -3.31 23.08 -2.30
CA ILE A 283 -4.03 22.19 -3.19
C ILE A 283 -3.49 22.29 -4.61
N ILE A 284 -3.04 21.17 -5.15
CA ILE A 284 -2.76 21.00 -6.57
C ILE A 284 -3.99 20.33 -7.19
N PRO A 285 -4.81 21.05 -7.96
CA PRO A 285 -6.02 20.49 -8.51
C PRO A 285 -5.72 19.48 -9.63
N VAL A 286 -6.41 18.35 -9.57
CA VAL A 286 -6.46 17.34 -10.63
C VAL A 286 -7.92 17.14 -11.06
N SER A 287 -8.13 16.80 -12.33
CA SER A 287 -9.46 16.58 -12.88
C SER A 287 -10.04 15.22 -12.45
N VAL A 288 -11.35 15.07 -12.62
CA VAL A 288 -12.02 13.78 -12.38
C VAL A 288 -11.49 12.69 -13.28
N ASP A 289 -11.20 12.96 -14.55
CA ASP A 289 -10.63 11.99 -15.50
C ASP A 289 -9.20 11.55 -15.07
N GLU A 290 -8.39 12.48 -14.55
CA GLU A 290 -7.07 12.17 -13.99
C GLU A 290 -7.18 11.30 -12.74
N CYS A 291 -8.18 11.54 -11.87
CA CYS A 291 -8.49 10.67 -10.73
C CYS A 291 -8.89 9.27 -11.19
N PHE A 292 -9.76 9.15 -12.18
CA PHE A 292 -10.15 7.86 -12.77
C PHE A 292 -8.96 7.12 -13.41
N SER A 293 -7.99 7.85 -13.95
CA SER A 293 -6.73 7.29 -14.47
C SER A 293 -5.70 6.99 -13.37
N GLY A 294 -6.02 7.25 -12.09
CA GLY A 294 -5.23 6.89 -10.92
C GLY A 294 -4.10 7.85 -10.57
N ILE A 295 -4.18 9.13 -10.90
CA ILE A 295 -3.11 10.11 -10.59
C ILE A 295 -2.86 10.22 -9.08
N CYS A 296 -3.91 10.17 -8.25
CA CYS A 296 -3.79 10.22 -6.80
C CYS A 296 -3.41 8.87 -6.16
N ASN A 297 -3.60 7.75 -6.88
CA ASN A 297 -3.27 6.42 -6.37
C ASN A 297 -1.76 6.15 -6.48
N SER A 298 -1.00 6.94 -5.74
CA SER A 298 0.47 7.03 -5.79
C SER A 298 1.10 6.73 -4.44
N VAL A 299 2.37 6.35 -4.47
CA VAL A 299 3.22 6.19 -3.28
C VAL A 299 4.44 7.10 -3.42
N ARG A 300 4.77 7.82 -2.35
CA ARG A 300 5.95 8.65 -2.32
C ARG A 300 7.15 7.92 -1.69
N LEU A 301 8.28 7.99 -2.38
CA LEU A 301 9.62 7.73 -1.87
C LEU A 301 10.39 9.06 -1.69
N PRO A 302 11.60 9.09 -1.10
CA PRO A 302 12.28 10.36 -0.82
C PRO A 302 12.37 11.32 -2.00
N ASN A 303 12.80 10.83 -3.16
CA ASN A 303 13.04 11.63 -4.37
C ASN A 303 12.10 11.24 -5.53
N GLN A 304 11.14 10.35 -5.30
CA GLN A 304 10.37 9.74 -6.37
C GLN A 304 8.91 9.55 -5.96
N VAL A 305 8.02 9.70 -6.92
CA VAL A 305 6.63 9.27 -6.84
C VAL A 305 6.44 8.03 -7.69
N LEU A 306 5.90 6.98 -7.09
CA LEU A 306 5.51 5.77 -7.79
C LEU A 306 4.05 5.85 -8.19
N ASN A 307 3.73 5.54 -9.43
CA ASN A 307 2.37 5.50 -9.93
C ASN A 307 2.18 4.33 -10.91
N SER A 308 0.94 3.97 -11.17
CA SER A 308 0.63 2.96 -12.18
C SER A 308 0.49 3.56 -13.56
N SER A 309 0.92 2.84 -14.61
CA SER A 309 0.61 3.18 -15.99
C SER A 309 0.38 1.94 -16.85
N HIS A 310 -0.71 1.96 -17.58
CA HIS A 310 -1.10 0.88 -18.51
C HIS A 310 -0.82 1.23 -19.97
N ILE A 311 -0.05 2.27 -20.23
CA ILE A 311 0.13 2.85 -21.57
C ILE A 311 0.56 1.81 -22.63
N HIS A 312 1.37 0.82 -22.23
CA HIS A 312 1.84 -0.24 -23.12
C HIS A 312 0.77 -1.29 -23.46
N ASP A 313 -0.30 -1.38 -22.66
CA ASP A 313 -1.41 -2.29 -22.91
C ASP A 313 -2.53 -1.61 -23.72
N LEU A 314 -2.44 -0.29 -23.92
CA LEU A 314 -3.43 0.51 -24.61
C LEU A 314 -3.06 0.73 -26.08
N LYS A 315 -4.08 0.76 -26.93
CA LYS A 315 -3.89 1.04 -28.35
C LYS A 315 -3.72 2.54 -28.57
N ALA A 316 -2.61 2.95 -29.19
CA ALA A 316 -2.37 4.34 -29.55
C ALA A 316 -3.54 4.94 -30.35
N GLY A 317 -3.93 6.19 -30.02
CA GLY A 317 -5.03 6.89 -30.66
C GLY A 317 -6.42 6.58 -30.10
N THR A 318 -6.53 5.67 -29.13
CA THR A 318 -7.80 5.49 -28.38
C THR A 318 -7.97 6.55 -27.28
N GLN A 319 -9.20 6.75 -26.83
CA GLN A 319 -9.50 7.70 -25.74
C GLN A 319 -8.79 7.29 -24.45
N ASP A 320 -8.80 6.01 -24.08
CA ASP A 320 -8.11 5.50 -22.90
C ASP A 320 -6.60 5.76 -22.94
N TYR A 321 -5.98 5.62 -24.14
CA TYR A 321 -4.57 5.97 -24.33
C TYR A 321 -4.31 7.48 -24.13
N GLN A 322 -5.22 8.34 -24.58
CA GLN A 322 -5.10 9.79 -24.38
C GLN A 322 -5.25 10.18 -22.89
N TYR A 323 -6.20 9.57 -22.18
CA TYR A 323 -6.33 9.78 -20.74
C TYR A 323 -5.06 9.38 -19.99
N GLU A 324 -4.49 8.21 -20.33
CA GLU A 324 -3.27 7.72 -19.68
C GLU A 324 -2.07 8.63 -19.94
N ILE A 325 -1.86 9.09 -21.19
CA ILE A 325 -0.81 10.07 -21.51
C ILE A 325 -1.02 11.38 -20.76
N THR A 326 -2.24 11.90 -20.74
CA THR A 326 -2.55 13.16 -20.08
C THR A 326 -2.25 13.09 -18.59
N LYS A 327 -2.68 12.00 -17.94
CA LYS A 327 -2.39 11.74 -16.53
C LYS A 327 -0.87 11.63 -16.27
N ASN A 328 -0.14 10.87 -17.08
CA ASN A 328 1.30 10.70 -16.91
C ASN A 328 2.04 12.05 -17.03
N ARG A 329 1.79 12.82 -18.09
CA ARG A 329 2.39 14.14 -18.29
C ARG A 329 2.07 15.09 -17.13
N LYS A 330 0.81 15.10 -16.69
CA LYS A 330 0.40 15.95 -15.55
C LYS A 330 1.17 15.61 -14.28
N LEU A 331 1.35 14.32 -13.99
CA LEU A 331 2.09 13.88 -12.80
C LEU A 331 3.60 14.19 -12.94
N GLU A 332 4.18 14.00 -14.13
CA GLU A 332 5.58 14.35 -14.44
C GLU A 332 5.82 15.84 -14.27
N ASP A 333 4.93 16.70 -14.78
CA ASP A 333 5.01 18.15 -14.63
C ASP A 333 4.94 18.57 -13.14
N ILE A 334 4.01 17.99 -12.37
CA ILE A 334 3.89 18.26 -10.94
C ILE A 334 5.16 17.84 -10.20
N CYS A 335 5.64 16.62 -10.43
CA CYS A 335 6.83 16.09 -9.76
C CYS A 335 8.09 16.87 -10.13
N SER A 336 8.27 17.25 -11.41
CA SER A 336 9.37 18.07 -11.86
C SER A 336 9.42 19.43 -11.14
N ASN A 337 8.27 20.08 -10.97
CA ASN A 337 8.18 21.35 -10.22
C ASN A 337 8.48 21.18 -8.72
N LEU A 338 8.42 19.97 -8.20
CA LEU A 338 8.72 19.63 -6.80
C LEU A 338 10.10 18.95 -6.64
N ALA A 339 10.93 18.97 -7.68
CA ALA A 339 12.23 18.30 -7.73
C ALA A 339 12.17 16.79 -7.42
N MET A 340 11.14 16.13 -7.92
CA MET A 340 10.94 14.68 -7.79
C MET A 340 10.86 14.00 -9.16
N GLU A 341 11.21 12.74 -9.21
CA GLU A 341 11.03 11.86 -10.37
C GLU A 341 9.73 11.07 -10.28
N VAL A 342 9.28 10.51 -11.40
CA VAL A 342 8.14 9.59 -11.45
C VAL A 342 8.60 8.23 -11.96
N ALA A 343 8.22 7.16 -11.28
CA ALA A 343 8.35 5.79 -11.78
C ALA A 343 6.97 5.16 -12.00
N TYR A 344 6.78 4.59 -13.19
CA TYR A 344 5.52 3.96 -13.57
C TYR A 344 5.63 2.43 -13.58
N PHE A 345 4.57 1.79 -13.09
CA PHE A 345 4.44 0.34 -13.03
C PHE A 345 3.17 -0.11 -13.76
N ASN A 346 3.28 -1.16 -14.55
CA ASN A 346 2.10 -1.81 -15.11
C ASN A 346 1.46 -2.71 -14.05
N LEU A 347 0.27 -2.34 -13.59
CA LEU A 347 -0.49 -3.07 -12.59
C LEU A 347 -1.81 -3.62 -13.15
N SER A 348 -1.83 -3.98 -14.43
CA SER A 348 -3.04 -4.43 -15.14
C SER A 348 -3.71 -5.66 -14.52
N GLU A 349 -2.95 -6.53 -13.84
CA GLU A 349 -3.57 -7.66 -13.12
C GLU A 349 -4.34 -7.20 -11.89
N PHE A 350 -3.82 -6.24 -11.14
CA PHE A 350 -4.47 -5.70 -9.94
C PHE A 350 -5.62 -4.74 -10.29
N HIS A 351 -5.55 -4.08 -11.44
CA HIS A 351 -6.65 -3.26 -11.95
C HIS A 351 -7.92 -4.08 -12.22
N LYS A 352 -7.82 -5.40 -12.44
CA LYS A 352 -8.98 -6.30 -12.56
C LYS A 352 -9.84 -6.35 -11.29
N SER A 353 -9.27 -6.07 -10.13
CA SER A 353 -9.99 -5.92 -8.86
C SER A 353 -10.28 -4.46 -8.48
N GLY A 354 -10.01 -3.51 -9.39
CA GLY A 354 -10.24 -2.07 -9.16
C GLY A 354 -9.19 -1.42 -8.27
N ALA A 355 -8.00 -2.02 -8.14
CA ALA A 355 -6.93 -1.50 -7.32
C ALA A 355 -5.73 -1.05 -8.18
N LEU A 356 -4.98 -0.09 -7.66
CA LEU A 356 -3.75 0.44 -8.23
C LEU A 356 -2.63 0.44 -7.18
N LEU A 357 -1.61 1.27 -7.34
CA LEU A 357 -0.35 1.16 -6.62
C LEU A 357 -0.46 1.48 -5.13
N SER A 358 -1.11 2.59 -4.73
CA SER A 358 -1.20 2.97 -3.31
C SER A 358 -1.92 1.93 -2.47
N CYS A 359 -2.89 1.22 -3.05
CA CYS A 359 -3.63 0.17 -2.35
C CYS A 359 -2.71 -0.95 -1.83
N MET A 360 -1.59 -1.22 -2.53
CA MET A 360 -0.67 -2.34 -2.25
C MET A 360 0.37 -2.01 -1.19
N VAL A 361 0.46 -0.76 -0.73
CA VAL A 361 1.57 -0.28 0.09
C VAL A 361 1.05 0.49 1.30
N MET A 362 1.20 -0.08 2.49
CA MET A 362 0.91 0.61 3.75
C MET A 362 2.20 1.22 4.30
N HIS A 363 2.16 2.47 4.72
CA HIS A 363 3.28 3.10 5.40
C HIS A 363 3.35 2.65 6.86
N LEU A 364 4.48 2.09 7.27
CA LEU A 364 4.79 1.87 8.69
C LEU A 364 5.45 3.11 9.32
N ASN A 365 6.08 3.96 8.51
CA ASN A 365 6.41 5.34 8.85
C ASN A 365 6.39 6.21 7.58
N ARG A 366 6.43 7.52 7.76
CA ARG A 366 6.50 8.50 6.66
C ARG A 366 7.82 9.26 6.65
N HIS A 367 8.91 8.53 6.91
CA HIS A 367 10.26 9.13 6.88
C HIS A 367 10.59 9.77 5.53
N CYS A 368 10.07 9.23 4.42
CA CYS A 368 10.22 9.80 3.09
C CYS A 368 9.70 11.25 2.96
N TYR A 369 8.73 11.65 3.78
CA TYR A 369 8.20 13.02 3.80
C TYR A 369 9.03 14.00 4.65
N LYS A 370 10.00 13.49 5.43
CA LYS A 370 10.87 14.29 6.32
C LYS A 370 12.16 14.73 5.63
N ILE A 371 12.51 14.09 4.51
CA ILE A 371 13.69 14.39 3.75
C ILE A 371 13.38 15.60 2.88
N ALA A 372 13.98 16.77 3.23
CA ALA A 372 13.98 17.91 2.35
C ALA A 372 14.91 17.63 1.17
N LEU A 373 14.39 17.73 -0.05
CA LEU A 373 15.23 17.78 -1.24
C LEU A 373 15.96 19.11 -1.18
N THR A 374 17.28 19.09 -0.94
CA THR A 374 18.09 20.28 -1.13
C THR A 374 18.17 20.56 -2.62
N ALA A 375 17.54 21.65 -3.04
CA ALA A 375 17.69 22.20 -4.39
C ALA A 375 19.14 22.66 -4.62
#